data_c2bf4797af5d8223c395f8fa4d42b76f
#
_entry.id   c2bf4797af5d8223c395f8fa4d42b76f
#
_cell.length_a   1.000
_cell.length_b   1.000
_cell.length_c   1.000
_cell.angle_alpha   90.00
_cell.angle_beta   90.00
_cell.angle_gamma   90.00
#
_symmetry.space_group_name_H-M   'P 1'
#
loop_
_entity.id
_entity.type
_entity.pdbx_description
1 polymer ?
#
loop_
_entity_poly.entity_id
_entity_poly.type
_entity_poly.pdbx_seq_one_letter_code
_entity_poly.pdbx_strand_id
1 'polypeptide(L)'
;MKYHWPLMGEIITENQRMDLAKFILSTTRYTQGPQVKEFEDQWSKWLGTKYSVFVTSGSTANYVLVAAIKERYNLKDGDKVLVPANTWVTSISPIIQNNLTPIFYDISLDNFGPDEGSIEKIKQKHSEIKFAFVTHLLGLPANLNSIKKYYPEI
;
A
#
# COMPACT_ATOMS: atom_id res chain seq x y z
N MET A 1 35.68 -10.91 -4.07
CA MET A 1 34.42 -11.07 -4.85
C MET A 1 33.68 -9.76 -4.74
N LYS A 2 33.44 -9.01 -5.85
CA LYS A 2 32.58 -7.79 -5.81
C LYS A 2 31.14 -8.26 -5.92
N TYR A 3 30.38 -8.13 -4.85
CA TYR A 3 28.93 -8.33 -4.90
C TYR A 3 28.32 -7.18 -5.70
N HIS A 4 27.58 -7.50 -6.74
CA HIS A 4 26.79 -6.55 -7.51
C HIS A 4 25.32 -6.84 -7.23
N TRP A 5 24.64 -5.88 -6.58
CA TRP A 5 23.20 -5.94 -6.32
C TRP A 5 22.53 -4.94 -7.26
N PRO A 6 22.07 -5.37 -8.44
CA PRO A 6 21.33 -4.47 -9.31
C PRO A 6 20.02 -4.07 -8.64
N LEU A 7 19.62 -2.81 -8.80
CA LEU A 7 18.34 -2.31 -8.30
C LEU A 7 17.17 -3.07 -8.93
N MET A 8 17.34 -3.48 -10.19
CA MET A 8 16.40 -4.34 -10.91
C MET A 8 17.19 -5.35 -11.73
N GLY A 9 16.72 -6.60 -11.72
CA GLY A 9 17.20 -7.66 -12.62
C GLY A 9 16.22 -7.90 -13.77
N GLU A 10 16.66 -8.65 -14.79
CA GLU A 10 15.75 -9.17 -15.81
C GLU A 10 14.88 -10.26 -15.19
N ILE A 11 13.62 -9.92 -14.88
CA ILE A 11 12.66 -10.83 -14.27
C ILE A 11 11.68 -11.41 -15.30
N ILE A 12 11.63 -10.86 -16.52
CA ILE A 12 10.75 -11.30 -17.60
C ILE A 12 11.56 -12.19 -18.56
N THR A 13 11.23 -13.46 -18.59
CA THR A 13 11.90 -14.45 -19.46
C THR A 13 11.51 -14.24 -20.94
N GLU A 14 12.32 -14.84 -21.85
CA GLU A 14 12.01 -14.81 -23.29
C GLU A 14 10.65 -15.46 -23.60
N ASN A 15 10.33 -16.57 -22.96
CA ASN A 15 9.04 -17.23 -23.13
C ASN A 15 7.87 -16.30 -22.74
N GLN A 16 8.00 -15.57 -21.63
CA GLN A 16 6.97 -14.62 -21.21
C GLN A 16 6.81 -13.46 -22.19
N ARG A 17 7.92 -12.98 -22.79
CA ARG A 17 7.85 -11.98 -23.86
C ARG A 17 7.16 -12.53 -25.12
N MET A 18 7.45 -13.77 -25.49
CA MET A 18 6.79 -14.42 -26.62
C MET A 18 5.29 -14.63 -26.38
N ASP A 19 4.90 -15.01 -25.16
CA ASP A 19 3.49 -15.19 -24.82
C ASP A 19 2.73 -13.85 -24.81
N LEU A 20 3.36 -12.78 -24.35
CA LEU A 20 2.82 -11.42 -24.48
C LEU A 20 2.63 -11.01 -25.93
N ALA A 21 3.62 -11.29 -26.81
CA ALA A 21 3.51 -10.99 -28.24
C ALA A 21 2.35 -11.78 -28.89
N LYS A 22 2.19 -13.06 -28.59
CA LYS A 22 1.05 -13.87 -29.05
C LYS A 22 -0.28 -13.30 -28.57
N PHE A 23 -0.35 -12.90 -27.30
CA PHE A 23 -1.55 -12.25 -26.74
C PHE A 23 -1.90 -10.98 -27.51
N ILE A 24 -0.94 -10.09 -27.73
CA ILE A 24 -1.16 -8.84 -28.47
C ILE A 24 -1.72 -9.12 -29.88
N LEU A 25 -1.21 -10.14 -30.58
CA LEU A 25 -1.66 -10.50 -31.91
C LEU A 25 -3.03 -11.21 -31.93
N SER A 26 -3.43 -11.84 -30.82
CA SER A 26 -4.66 -12.64 -30.74
C SER A 26 -5.87 -11.88 -30.22
N THR A 27 -5.68 -10.71 -29.60
CA THR A 27 -6.77 -9.94 -29.00
C THR A 27 -6.99 -8.59 -29.65
N THR A 28 -8.21 -8.12 -29.64
CA THR A 28 -8.58 -6.74 -30.00
C THR A 28 -8.93 -5.89 -28.78
N ARG A 29 -8.93 -6.50 -27.58
CA ARG A 29 -9.30 -5.84 -26.31
C ARG A 29 -8.13 -5.87 -25.34
N TYR A 30 -7.48 -4.72 -25.18
CA TYR A 30 -6.28 -4.55 -24.33
C TYR A 30 -6.57 -3.99 -22.95
N THR A 31 -7.82 -3.61 -22.65
CA THR A 31 -8.21 -3.03 -21.35
C THR A 31 -9.46 -3.73 -20.84
N GLN A 32 -9.52 -3.96 -19.52
CA GLN A 32 -10.69 -4.54 -18.83
C GLN A 32 -11.25 -5.79 -19.57
N GLY A 33 -10.33 -6.64 -20.06
CA GLY A 33 -10.66 -7.88 -20.79
C GLY A 33 -10.87 -9.08 -19.85
N PRO A 34 -11.17 -10.26 -20.42
CA PRO A 34 -11.34 -11.48 -19.64
C PRO A 34 -10.15 -11.84 -18.77
N GLN A 35 -8.92 -11.51 -19.20
CA GLN A 35 -7.68 -11.77 -18.46
C GLN A 35 -7.61 -10.97 -17.16
N VAL A 36 -8.12 -9.73 -17.14
CA VAL A 36 -8.21 -8.94 -15.91
C VAL A 36 -9.13 -9.62 -14.91
N LYS A 37 -10.31 -10.04 -15.35
CA LYS A 37 -11.27 -10.76 -14.51
C LYS A 37 -10.70 -12.06 -13.97
N GLU A 38 -10.05 -12.85 -14.81
CA GLU A 38 -9.40 -14.10 -14.41
C GLU A 38 -8.29 -13.83 -13.37
N PHE A 39 -7.46 -12.81 -13.57
CA PHE A 39 -6.44 -12.42 -12.62
C PHE A 39 -7.05 -12.03 -11.27
N GLU A 40 -8.09 -11.19 -11.25
CA GLU A 40 -8.79 -10.77 -10.03
C GLU A 40 -9.36 -11.97 -9.26
N ASP A 41 -9.96 -12.93 -9.97
CA ASP A 41 -10.54 -14.13 -9.36
C ASP A 41 -9.45 -15.05 -8.78
N GLN A 42 -8.36 -15.30 -9.52
CA GLN A 42 -7.24 -16.11 -9.06
C GLN A 42 -6.52 -15.45 -7.86
N TRP A 43 -6.30 -14.13 -7.93
CA TRP A 43 -5.68 -13.37 -6.85
C TRP A 43 -6.54 -13.37 -5.59
N SER A 44 -7.85 -13.15 -5.73
CA SER A 44 -8.79 -13.24 -4.61
C SER A 44 -8.75 -14.61 -3.94
N LYS A 45 -8.75 -15.68 -4.74
CA LYS A 45 -8.66 -17.05 -4.24
C LYS A 45 -7.36 -17.33 -3.50
N TRP A 46 -6.23 -16.87 -4.05
CA TRP A 46 -4.91 -17.05 -3.44
C TRP A 46 -4.79 -16.27 -2.12
N LEU A 47 -5.26 -15.01 -2.09
CA LEU A 47 -5.20 -14.14 -0.92
C LEU A 47 -6.25 -14.49 0.15
N GLY A 48 -7.29 -15.24 -0.20
CA GLY A 48 -8.41 -15.56 0.72
C GLY A 48 -9.40 -14.41 0.88
N THR A 49 -9.47 -13.47 -0.07
CA THR A 49 -10.43 -12.37 -0.06
C THR A 49 -11.61 -12.66 -0.98
N LYS A 50 -12.74 -11.98 -0.75
CA LYS A 50 -13.92 -12.17 -1.58
C LYS A 50 -13.78 -11.51 -2.97
N TYR A 51 -13.10 -10.36 -3.02
CA TYR A 51 -12.92 -9.59 -4.24
C TYR A 51 -11.53 -8.99 -4.30
N SER A 52 -11.02 -8.83 -5.51
CA SER A 52 -9.83 -8.06 -5.82
C SER A 52 -10.13 -7.13 -6.99
N VAL A 53 -9.46 -6.01 -7.05
CA VAL A 53 -9.59 -5.03 -8.13
C VAL A 53 -8.20 -4.76 -8.70
N PHE A 54 -8.03 -5.08 -9.97
CA PHE A 54 -6.80 -4.80 -10.70
C PHE A 54 -6.75 -3.33 -11.12
N VAL A 55 -5.63 -2.67 -10.85
CA VAL A 55 -5.37 -1.28 -11.21
C VAL A 55 -4.01 -1.13 -11.88
N THR A 56 -3.74 0.00 -12.48
CA THR A 56 -2.57 0.23 -13.35
C THR A 56 -1.23 0.25 -12.63
N SER A 57 -1.21 0.52 -11.32
CA SER A 57 0.04 0.64 -10.54
C SER A 57 -0.23 0.55 -9.04
N GLY A 58 0.83 0.34 -8.24
CA GLY A 58 0.76 0.44 -6.79
C GLY A 58 0.32 1.82 -6.29
N SER A 59 0.70 2.88 -7.00
CA SER A 59 0.23 4.25 -6.71
C SER A 59 -1.28 4.38 -6.82
N THR A 60 -1.85 3.85 -7.91
CA THR A 60 -3.31 3.83 -8.11
C THR A 60 -3.99 2.92 -7.09
N ALA A 61 -3.38 1.78 -6.73
CA ALA A 61 -3.90 0.90 -5.69
C ALA A 61 -4.00 1.61 -4.35
N ASN A 62 -2.97 2.32 -3.94
CA ASN A 62 -2.97 3.11 -2.70
C ASN A 62 -4.01 4.23 -2.75
N TYR A 63 -4.17 4.90 -3.89
CA TYR A 63 -5.19 5.94 -4.05
C TYR A 63 -6.61 5.39 -3.87
N VAL A 64 -6.93 4.31 -4.55
CA VAL A 64 -8.24 3.65 -4.46
C VAL A 64 -8.48 3.09 -3.06
N LEU A 65 -7.45 2.51 -2.42
CA LEU A 65 -7.52 2.01 -1.04
C LEU A 65 -7.90 3.13 -0.06
N VAL A 66 -7.20 4.26 -0.12
CA VAL A 66 -7.48 5.40 0.78
C VAL A 66 -8.88 5.98 0.51
N ALA A 67 -9.29 6.09 -0.76
CA ALA A 67 -10.64 6.53 -1.12
C ALA A 67 -11.73 5.57 -0.55
N ALA A 68 -11.51 4.26 -0.69
CA ALA A 68 -12.44 3.25 -0.17
C ALA A 68 -12.53 3.28 1.36
N ILE A 69 -11.41 3.48 2.05
CA ILE A 69 -11.38 3.62 3.51
C ILE A 69 -12.08 4.90 3.94
N LYS A 70 -11.84 6.01 3.25
CA LYS A 70 -12.51 7.29 3.53
C LYS A 70 -14.03 7.13 3.45
N GLU A 71 -14.53 6.50 2.40
CA GLU A 71 -15.96 6.23 2.22
C GLU A 71 -16.51 5.29 3.29
N ARG A 72 -15.85 4.13 3.49
CA ARG A 72 -16.31 3.10 4.42
C ARG A 72 -16.39 3.60 5.87
N TYR A 73 -15.44 4.40 6.31
CA TYR A 73 -15.38 4.91 7.69
C TYR A 73 -15.91 6.34 7.81
N ASN A 74 -16.51 6.87 6.73
CA ASN A 74 -17.10 8.21 6.67
C ASN A 74 -16.13 9.31 7.15
N LEU A 75 -14.85 9.19 6.74
CA LEU A 75 -13.85 10.21 7.04
C LEU A 75 -14.17 11.50 6.29
N LYS A 76 -13.92 12.63 6.92
CA LYS A 76 -14.17 13.95 6.37
C LYS A 76 -12.87 14.56 5.83
N ASP A 77 -13.01 15.56 4.98
CA ASP A 77 -11.88 16.36 4.53
C ASP A 77 -11.15 16.96 5.75
N GLY A 78 -9.85 16.81 5.78
CA GLY A 78 -9.00 17.22 6.89
C GLY A 78 -8.81 16.17 7.99
N ASP A 79 -9.55 15.05 7.98
CA ASP A 79 -9.31 13.98 8.94
C ASP A 79 -7.87 13.44 8.82
N LYS A 80 -7.31 13.11 9.98
CA LYS A 80 -5.88 12.79 10.11
C LYS A 80 -5.62 11.30 9.95
N VAL A 81 -4.49 10.99 9.30
CA VAL A 81 -4.02 9.63 9.05
C VAL A 81 -2.58 9.52 9.52
N LEU A 82 -2.27 8.52 10.34
CA LEU A 82 -0.90 8.18 10.70
C LEU A 82 -0.16 7.63 9.48
N VAL A 83 1.05 8.14 9.23
CA VAL A 83 1.91 7.66 8.13
C VAL A 83 3.38 7.72 8.56
N PRO A 84 4.22 6.73 8.20
CA PRO A 84 5.63 6.79 8.56
C PRO A 84 6.34 7.91 7.81
N ALA A 85 7.27 8.61 8.49
CA ALA A 85 8.13 9.60 7.85
C ALA A 85 9.08 8.97 6.81
N ASN A 86 9.47 7.70 7.03
CA ASN A 86 10.29 6.92 6.11
C ASN A 86 9.39 5.94 5.33
N THR A 87 8.89 6.39 4.19
CA THR A 87 8.07 5.58 3.28
C THR A 87 8.21 6.08 1.84
N TRP A 88 7.64 5.34 0.90
CA TRP A 88 7.56 5.80 -0.47
C TRP A 88 6.49 6.89 -0.63
N VAL A 89 6.74 7.85 -1.51
CA VAL A 89 5.82 8.98 -1.74
C VAL A 89 4.39 8.53 -2.05
N THR A 90 4.22 7.35 -2.66
CA THR A 90 2.89 6.80 -3.01
C THR A 90 2.10 6.29 -1.81
N SER A 91 2.66 6.27 -0.61
CA SER A 91 1.94 6.05 0.64
C SER A 91 1.37 7.35 1.23
N ILE A 92 1.94 8.49 0.86
CA ILE A 92 1.58 9.81 1.37
C ILE A 92 0.62 10.54 0.41
N SER A 93 0.97 10.55 -0.89
CA SER A 93 0.19 11.27 -1.91
C SER A 93 -1.30 10.93 -1.92
N PRO A 94 -1.73 9.66 -1.78
CA PRO A 94 -3.15 9.30 -1.76
C PRO A 94 -3.91 9.89 -0.57
N ILE A 95 -3.25 10.08 0.56
CA ILE A 95 -3.86 10.73 1.74
C ILE A 95 -4.23 12.17 1.39
N ILE A 96 -3.28 12.91 0.83
CA ILE A 96 -3.48 14.31 0.42
C ILE A 96 -4.50 14.41 -0.72
N GLN A 97 -4.39 13.54 -1.73
CA GLN A 97 -5.29 13.51 -2.89
C GLN A 97 -6.74 13.19 -2.53
N ASN A 98 -6.96 12.51 -1.40
CA ASN A 98 -8.29 12.26 -0.84
C ASN A 98 -8.71 13.33 0.19
N ASN A 99 -8.06 14.49 0.22
CA ASN A 99 -8.31 15.60 1.16
C ASN A 99 -8.17 15.20 2.63
N LEU A 100 -7.33 14.19 2.93
CA LEU A 100 -6.98 13.81 4.29
C LEU A 100 -5.63 14.43 4.69
N THR A 101 -5.33 14.49 5.98
CA THR A 101 -4.13 15.13 6.52
C THR A 101 -3.16 14.07 7.04
N PRO A 102 -1.97 13.90 6.43
CA PRO A 102 -0.96 12.98 6.94
C PRO A 102 -0.34 13.53 8.24
N ILE A 103 -0.27 12.68 9.26
CA ILE A 103 0.46 12.93 10.52
C ILE A 103 1.63 11.95 10.55
N PHE A 104 2.84 12.49 10.47
CA PHE A 104 4.04 11.68 10.36
C PHE A 104 4.48 11.16 11.73
N TYR A 105 4.78 9.87 11.78
CA TYR A 105 5.46 9.24 12.91
C TYR A 105 6.86 8.79 12.52
N ASP A 106 7.78 8.76 13.51
CA ASP A 106 9.11 8.20 13.33
C ASP A 106 9.09 6.68 13.38
N ILE A 107 10.11 6.08 12.77
CA ILE A 107 10.32 4.63 12.80
C ILE A 107 11.39 4.27 13.83
N SER A 108 11.20 3.12 14.49
CA SER A 108 12.25 2.48 15.30
C SER A 108 13.38 1.98 14.41
N LEU A 109 14.62 2.25 14.78
CA LEU A 109 15.80 1.73 14.08
C LEU A 109 16.01 0.23 14.29
N ASP A 110 15.38 -0.37 15.31
CA ASP A 110 15.54 -1.79 15.62
C ASP A 110 14.72 -2.70 14.69
N ASN A 111 13.57 -2.21 14.21
CA ASN A 111 12.63 -3.04 13.45
C ASN A 111 11.92 -2.30 12.29
N PHE A 112 12.27 -1.04 12.05
CA PHE A 112 11.69 -0.15 11.05
C PHE A 112 10.16 0.04 11.14
N GLY A 113 9.56 -0.44 12.22
CA GLY A 113 8.15 -0.21 12.54
C GLY A 113 7.93 1.13 13.27
N PRO A 114 6.67 1.44 13.64
CA PRO A 114 6.33 2.66 14.36
C PRO A 114 7.11 2.82 15.67
N ASP A 115 7.82 3.94 15.85
CA ASP A 115 8.48 4.28 17.11
C ASP A 115 7.44 4.59 18.19
N GLU A 116 7.56 3.94 19.35
CA GLU A 116 6.57 4.05 20.42
C GLU A 116 6.48 5.47 20.99
N GLY A 117 7.63 6.12 21.21
CA GLY A 117 7.66 7.48 21.76
C GLY A 117 7.08 8.52 20.80
N SER A 118 7.27 8.31 19.49
CA SER A 118 6.65 9.13 18.46
C SER A 118 5.13 8.96 18.44
N ILE A 119 4.62 7.72 18.48
CA ILE A 119 3.18 7.42 18.50
C ILE A 119 2.52 7.99 19.75
N GLU A 120 3.16 7.86 20.93
CA GLU A 120 2.65 8.43 22.17
C GLU A 120 2.49 9.95 22.11
N LYS A 121 3.51 10.68 21.63
CA LYS A 121 3.46 12.14 21.44
C LYS A 121 2.35 12.56 20.47
N ILE A 122 2.16 11.80 19.40
CA ILE A 122 1.10 12.07 18.43
C ILE A 122 -0.27 11.84 19.08
N LYS A 123 -0.44 10.76 19.85
CA LYS A 123 -1.71 10.46 20.54
C LYS A 123 -2.12 11.58 21.50
N GLN A 124 -1.18 12.19 22.21
CA GLN A 124 -1.46 13.33 23.10
C GLN A 124 -2.04 14.54 22.37
N LYS A 125 -1.69 14.73 21.09
CA LYS A 125 -2.11 15.87 20.26
C LYS A 125 -3.26 15.53 19.32
N HIS A 126 -3.41 14.28 18.94
CA HIS A 126 -4.28 13.80 17.88
C HIS A 126 -4.95 12.48 18.27
N SER A 127 -5.77 12.52 19.32
CA SER A 127 -6.46 11.33 19.85
C SER A 127 -7.55 10.80 18.92
N GLU A 128 -8.01 11.62 17.98
CA GLU A 128 -9.10 11.37 17.05
C GLU A 128 -8.74 10.50 15.83
N ILE A 129 -7.45 10.20 15.62
CA ILE A 129 -7.01 9.45 14.44
C ILE A 129 -7.59 8.03 14.45
N LYS A 130 -8.16 7.63 13.31
CA LYS A 130 -8.85 6.35 13.12
C LYS A 130 -8.21 5.47 12.06
N PHE A 131 -7.18 5.93 11.39
CA PHE A 131 -6.53 5.21 10.31
C PHE A 131 -5.02 5.42 10.33
N ALA A 132 -4.28 4.34 10.09
CA ALA A 132 -2.83 4.36 9.96
C ALA A 132 -2.40 3.68 8.66
N PHE A 133 -1.51 4.33 7.93
CA PHE A 133 -0.76 3.72 6.84
C PHE A 133 0.55 3.18 7.42
N VAL A 134 0.83 1.90 7.21
CA VAL A 134 2.06 1.27 7.73
C VAL A 134 2.83 0.66 6.58
N THR A 135 4.13 0.88 6.55
CA THR A 135 5.02 0.31 5.54
C THR A 135 5.82 -0.85 6.15
N HIS A 136 5.74 -2.02 5.53
CA HIS A 136 6.67 -3.13 5.78
C HIS A 136 7.95 -2.87 4.98
N LEU A 137 8.84 -2.05 5.54
CA LEU A 137 10.00 -1.53 4.84
C LEU A 137 10.92 -2.68 4.37
N LEU A 138 11.22 -2.71 3.07
CA LEU A 138 12.05 -3.75 2.44
C LEU A 138 11.58 -5.19 2.71
N GLY A 139 10.28 -5.39 2.99
CA GLY A 139 9.72 -6.69 3.30
C GLY A 139 9.86 -7.10 4.77
N LEU A 140 10.42 -6.25 5.64
CA LEU A 140 10.48 -6.49 7.07
C LEU A 140 9.13 -6.18 7.72
N PRO A 141 8.48 -7.15 8.40
CA PRO A 141 7.19 -6.90 9.06
C PRO A 141 7.32 -5.82 10.14
N ALA A 142 6.61 -4.72 9.96
CA ALA A 142 6.57 -3.65 10.95
C ALA A 142 5.86 -4.12 12.23
N ASN A 143 6.42 -3.81 13.39
CA ASN A 143 5.78 -4.08 14.67
C ASN A 143 4.68 -3.03 14.91
N LEU A 144 3.42 -3.49 14.98
CA LEU A 144 2.25 -2.63 15.16
C LEU A 144 1.86 -2.41 16.63
N ASN A 145 2.61 -2.95 17.59
CA ASN A 145 2.22 -2.91 19.01
C ASN A 145 2.04 -1.49 19.53
N SER A 146 2.89 -0.54 19.14
CA SER A 146 2.77 0.86 19.56
C SER A 146 1.48 1.50 19.04
N ILE A 147 1.13 1.27 17.77
CA ILE A 147 -0.14 1.79 17.23
C ILE A 147 -1.32 1.16 17.98
N LYS A 148 -1.36 -0.16 18.13
CA LYS A 148 -2.44 -0.86 18.84
C LYS A 148 -2.56 -0.44 20.30
N LYS A 149 -1.44 -0.12 20.96
CA LYS A 149 -1.42 0.34 22.36
C LYS A 149 -2.11 1.70 22.51
N TYR A 150 -1.78 2.66 21.64
CA TYR A 150 -2.27 4.03 21.76
C TYR A 150 -3.52 4.33 20.94
N TYR A 151 -3.78 3.53 19.91
CA TYR A 151 -4.94 3.62 19.03
C TYR A 151 -5.58 2.23 18.84
N PRO A 152 -6.21 1.68 19.89
CA PRO A 152 -6.76 0.32 19.84
C PRO A 152 -7.88 0.14 18.80
N GLU A 153 -8.50 1.23 18.36
CA GLU A 153 -9.60 1.24 17.38
C GLU A 153 -9.12 1.14 15.91
N ILE A 154 -7.78 1.23 15.67
CA ILE A 154 -7.17 1.16 14.34
C ILE A 154 -6.82 -0.27 13.94
#